data_3e672ac3d5c9849d6d9762902711e338
#
_entry.id   3e672ac3d5c9849d6d9762902711e338
#
_cell.length_a   1.000
_cell.length_b   1.000
_cell.length_c   1.000
_cell.angle_alpha   90.00
_cell.angle_beta   90.00
_cell.angle_gamma   90.00
#
_symmetry.space_group_name_H-M   'P 1'
#
loop_
_entity.id
_entity.type
_entity.pdbx_description
1 polymer ?
#
loop_
_entity_poly.entity_id
_entity_poly.type
_entity_poly.pdbx_seq_one_letter_code
_entity_poly.pdbx_strand_id
1 'polypeptide(L)'
;MSTNLNCQLVAGLFGVLICVAAVNQPSSAQAAGNVQAQLENGDLIITGDDRDNNIIVIQECCSTVIVKGRADTTVNGSASRFDTQVTHDIIIGLNHGNDFVRVEVVPGVGGTMNDLKIRSGTGDDTVELLGVTVQNDTRIETGDGDDVIFIDGVREPNGYQHPNFTGRFSVDAGTGQDLLEFHHAIFRGEVNVTMGSGIDGVCNTEDSDFLQPDRATFDGGPPNGFPGDGFVAPIIQLPHIINFEEFPDDCSFLGGRD
;
A
#
# COMPACT_ATOMS: atom_id res chain seq x y z
N MET A 1 -10.80 -37.57 8.39
CA MET A 1 -10.92 -36.83 9.69
C MET A 1 -10.18 -37.62 10.74
N SER A 2 -8.99 -37.21 11.15
CA SER A 2 -8.19 -37.88 12.18
C SER A 2 -8.27 -37.02 13.44
N THR A 3 -8.99 -37.52 14.44
CA THR A 3 -9.08 -36.90 15.75
C THR A 3 -7.90 -37.36 16.61
N ASN A 4 -6.95 -36.48 16.89
CA ASN A 4 -5.91 -36.76 17.86
C ASN A 4 -6.49 -36.55 19.27
N LEU A 5 -6.68 -37.66 19.99
CA LEU A 5 -7.01 -37.65 21.43
C LEU A 5 -5.71 -37.54 22.23
N ASN A 6 -5.53 -36.46 22.97
CA ASN A 6 -4.50 -36.38 24.00
C ASN A 6 -5.11 -36.78 25.36
N CYS A 7 -4.71 -37.95 25.86
CA CYS A 7 -5.08 -38.41 27.19
C CYS A 7 -3.91 -38.23 28.16
N GLN A 8 -4.09 -37.49 29.23
CA GLN A 8 -3.13 -37.38 30.34
C GLN A 8 -3.67 -38.19 31.55
N LEU A 9 -2.82 -39.05 32.08
CA LEU A 9 -3.10 -39.79 33.30
C LEU A 9 -2.72 -38.93 34.53
N VAL A 10 -3.70 -38.46 35.27
CA VAL A 10 -3.47 -37.81 36.59
C VAL A 10 -3.57 -38.89 37.66
N ALA A 11 -2.42 -39.23 38.29
CA ALA A 11 -2.35 -40.21 39.35
C ALA A 11 -2.89 -39.57 40.67
N GLY A 12 -4.11 -39.94 40.99
CA GLY A 12 -4.75 -39.69 42.31
C GLY A 12 -5.52 -40.91 42.77
N LEU A 13 -5.78 -41.08 44.06
CA LEU A 13 -6.25 -42.28 44.76
C LEU A 13 -7.56 -42.91 44.23
N PHE A 14 -8.18 -42.32 43.25
CA PHE A 14 -9.19 -42.92 42.35
C PHE A 14 -8.92 -42.41 40.95
N GLY A 15 -8.34 -43.26 40.09
CA GLY A 15 -7.98 -42.89 38.74
C GLY A 15 -9.22 -42.60 37.90
N VAL A 16 -9.56 -41.35 37.74
CA VAL A 16 -10.55 -40.90 36.74
C VAL A 16 -9.76 -40.49 35.50
N LEU A 17 -9.93 -41.24 34.41
CA LEU A 17 -9.36 -40.89 33.13
C LEU A 17 -10.22 -39.77 32.51
N ILE A 18 -9.76 -38.53 32.58
CA ILE A 18 -10.41 -37.43 31.86
C ILE A 18 -9.76 -37.30 30.49
N CYS A 19 -10.47 -37.78 29.47
CA CYS A 19 -10.11 -37.48 28.08
C CYS A 19 -10.73 -36.15 27.68
N VAL A 20 -9.91 -35.10 27.62
CA VAL A 20 -10.32 -33.84 27.00
C VAL A 20 -10.13 -33.97 25.51
N ALA A 21 -11.23 -34.10 24.77
CA ALA A 21 -11.18 -33.91 23.34
C ALA A 21 -10.82 -32.46 23.09
N ALA A 22 -9.58 -32.23 22.66
CA ALA A 22 -9.23 -30.96 22.05
C ALA A 22 -10.05 -30.83 20.76
N VAL A 23 -11.16 -30.14 20.84
CA VAL A 23 -11.87 -29.70 19.65
C VAL A 23 -10.90 -28.71 18.99
N ASN A 24 -10.15 -29.19 17.97
CA ASN A 24 -9.59 -28.27 17.02
C ASN A 24 -10.78 -27.55 16.38
N GLN A 25 -11.16 -26.43 16.98
CA GLN A 25 -11.98 -25.49 16.23
C GLN A 25 -11.15 -25.18 14.99
N PRO A 26 -11.70 -25.35 13.78
CA PRO A 26 -11.07 -24.75 12.64
C PRO A 26 -10.89 -23.28 13.02
N SER A 27 -9.66 -22.76 12.93
CA SER A 27 -9.45 -21.33 12.93
C SER A 27 -10.51 -20.82 11.95
N SER A 28 -11.44 -20.01 12.43
CA SER A 28 -12.38 -19.36 11.53
C SER A 28 -11.50 -18.67 10.50
N ALA A 29 -11.47 -19.21 9.27
CA ALA A 29 -10.88 -18.47 8.18
C ALA A 29 -11.57 -17.12 8.26
N GLN A 30 -10.82 -16.07 8.56
CA GLN A 30 -11.36 -14.73 8.61
C GLN A 30 -12.03 -14.53 7.26
N ALA A 31 -13.30 -14.15 7.27
CA ALA A 31 -14.03 -14.03 6.01
C ALA A 31 -13.30 -12.96 5.20
N ALA A 32 -12.93 -13.29 3.97
CA ALA A 32 -12.26 -12.39 3.06
C ALA A 32 -13.04 -11.07 2.91
N GLY A 33 -12.31 -9.99 2.67
CA GLY A 33 -12.90 -8.68 2.44
C GLY A 33 -13.77 -8.61 1.20
N ASN A 34 -14.57 -7.58 1.12
CA ASN A 34 -15.34 -7.27 -0.07
C ASN A 34 -15.27 -5.78 -0.38
N VAL A 35 -14.85 -5.44 -1.58
CA VAL A 35 -14.89 -4.06 -2.05
C VAL A 35 -16.11 -3.81 -2.94
N GLN A 36 -16.71 -2.64 -2.80
CA GLN A 36 -17.71 -2.13 -3.73
C GLN A 36 -16.99 -1.24 -4.74
N ALA A 37 -17.06 -1.61 -6.02
CA ALA A 37 -16.53 -0.83 -7.12
C ALA A 37 -17.67 -0.33 -7.99
N GLN A 38 -17.72 0.98 -8.23
CA GLN A 38 -18.76 1.63 -9.00
C GLN A 38 -18.21 2.78 -9.83
N LEU A 39 -18.87 3.06 -10.96
CA LEU A 39 -18.59 4.22 -11.79
C LEU A 39 -19.63 5.29 -11.54
N GLU A 40 -19.22 6.46 -11.07
CA GLU A 40 -20.08 7.60 -10.84
C GLU A 40 -19.55 8.84 -11.56
N ASN A 41 -20.33 9.40 -12.48
CA ASN A 41 -19.97 10.59 -13.26
C ASN A 41 -18.61 10.54 -13.98
N GLY A 42 -18.10 9.32 -14.25
CA GLY A 42 -16.81 9.10 -14.86
C GLY A 42 -15.68 8.77 -13.88
N ASP A 43 -15.91 8.90 -12.57
CA ASP A 43 -15.00 8.50 -11.51
C ASP A 43 -15.18 7.01 -11.17
N LEU A 44 -14.08 6.31 -10.98
CA LEU A 44 -14.09 4.98 -10.37
C LEU A 44 -13.98 5.14 -8.86
N ILE A 45 -15.04 4.74 -8.15
CA ILE A 45 -15.06 4.76 -6.69
C ILE A 45 -14.99 3.31 -6.19
N ILE A 46 -13.98 3.01 -5.35
CA ILE A 46 -13.81 1.72 -4.70
C ILE A 46 -13.87 1.93 -3.19
N THR A 47 -14.77 1.19 -2.54
CA THR A 47 -14.92 1.24 -1.07
C THR A 47 -14.78 -0.16 -0.51
N GLY A 48 -13.83 -0.35 0.43
CA GLY A 48 -13.63 -1.59 1.18
C GLY A 48 -14.64 -1.76 2.33
N ASP A 49 -14.60 -2.92 2.95
CA ASP A 49 -15.30 -3.20 4.21
C ASP A 49 -14.29 -3.17 5.40
N ASP A 50 -14.73 -3.56 6.59
CA ASP A 50 -13.90 -3.56 7.81
C ASP A 50 -13.04 -4.83 7.95
N ARG A 51 -12.55 -5.39 6.83
CA ARG A 51 -11.74 -6.61 6.76
C ARG A 51 -10.57 -6.38 5.84
N ASP A 52 -9.60 -7.28 5.90
CA ASP A 52 -8.45 -7.23 5.00
C ASP A 52 -8.93 -7.31 3.54
N ASN A 53 -8.81 -6.21 2.83
CA ASN A 53 -9.13 -6.08 1.41
C ASN A 53 -7.85 -6.19 0.58
N ASN A 54 -7.83 -7.09 -0.37
CA ASN A 54 -6.69 -7.28 -1.25
C ASN A 54 -7.12 -7.09 -2.70
N ILE A 55 -6.74 -5.97 -3.32
CA ILE A 55 -7.19 -5.61 -4.66
C ILE A 55 -6.08 -5.19 -5.60
N ILE A 56 -6.32 -5.42 -6.89
CA ILE A 56 -5.53 -4.84 -7.98
C ILE A 56 -6.44 -4.02 -8.87
N VAL A 57 -6.04 -2.79 -9.14
CA VAL A 57 -6.66 -1.89 -10.11
C VAL A 57 -5.73 -1.80 -11.31
N ILE A 58 -6.16 -2.30 -12.46
CA ILE A 58 -5.35 -2.41 -13.67
C ILE A 58 -5.89 -1.46 -14.71
N GLN A 59 -5.08 -0.52 -15.17
CA GLN A 59 -5.38 0.26 -16.36
C GLN A 59 -4.86 -0.48 -17.58
N GLU A 60 -5.79 -1.00 -18.43
CA GLU A 60 -5.41 -1.74 -19.64
C GLU A 60 -5.00 -0.78 -20.77
N CYS A 61 -5.93 -0.02 -21.30
CA CYS A 61 -5.64 0.97 -22.31
C CYS A 61 -6.62 2.13 -22.22
N CYS A 62 -6.18 3.30 -22.67
CA CYS A 62 -7.00 4.50 -22.75
C CYS A 62 -7.72 4.78 -21.41
N SER A 63 -9.00 4.45 -21.32
CA SER A 63 -9.84 4.63 -20.13
C SER A 63 -10.33 3.32 -19.52
N THR A 64 -9.96 2.15 -20.06
CA THR A 64 -10.41 0.85 -19.53
C THR A 64 -9.65 0.51 -18.26
N VAL A 65 -10.39 0.34 -17.17
CA VAL A 65 -9.86 -0.04 -15.86
C VAL A 65 -10.56 -1.32 -15.37
N ILE A 66 -9.77 -2.21 -14.81
CA ILE A 66 -10.23 -3.48 -14.23
C ILE A 66 -9.92 -3.47 -12.74
N VAL A 67 -10.91 -3.76 -11.91
CA VAL A 67 -10.74 -4.02 -10.48
C VAL A 67 -10.83 -5.53 -10.24
N LYS A 68 -9.82 -6.10 -9.59
CA LYS A 68 -9.76 -7.54 -9.24
C LYS A 68 -9.52 -7.70 -7.75
N GLY A 69 -10.30 -8.57 -7.10
CA GLY A 69 -9.96 -9.07 -5.77
C GLY A 69 -8.86 -10.14 -5.85
N ARG A 70 -8.04 -10.21 -4.81
CA ARG A 70 -7.02 -11.24 -4.55
C ARG A 70 -7.24 -11.81 -3.15
N ALA A 71 -6.54 -12.93 -2.84
CA ALA A 71 -6.58 -13.56 -1.52
C ALA A 71 -8.01 -13.71 -0.97
N ASP A 72 -8.93 -14.19 -1.83
CA ASP A 72 -10.37 -14.39 -1.53
C ASP A 72 -11.19 -13.09 -1.36
N THR A 73 -10.61 -11.89 -1.51
CA THR A 73 -11.36 -10.64 -1.59
C THR A 73 -12.29 -10.64 -2.80
N THR A 74 -13.53 -10.29 -2.56
CA THR A 74 -14.55 -10.18 -3.62
C THR A 74 -14.71 -8.73 -4.09
N VAL A 75 -15.15 -8.56 -5.33
CA VAL A 75 -15.55 -7.26 -5.88
C VAL A 75 -17.06 -7.30 -6.15
N ASN A 76 -17.80 -6.39 -5.55
CA ASN A 76 -19.26 -6.34 -5.63
C ASN A 76 -19.94 -7.68 -5.21
N GLY A 77 -19.37 -8.35 -4.18
CA GLY A 77 -19.85 -9.63 -3.69
C GLY A 77 -19.56 -10.82 -4.60
N SER A 78 -18.67 -10.69 -5.58
CA SER A 78 -18.31 -11.72 -6.54
C SER A 78 -16.79 -11.92 -6.60
N ALA A 79 -16.32 -13.14 -6.80
CA ALA A 79 -14.92 -13.43 -7.12
C ALA A 79 -14.53 -12.96 -8.54
N SER A 80 -15.47 -12.45 -9.30
CA SER A 80 -15.25 -11.90 -10.63
C SER A 80 -14.60 -10.52 -10.55
N ARG A 81 -14.01 -10.10 -11.67
CA ARG A 81 -13.50 -8.75 -11.84
C ARG A 81 -14.63 -7.76 -12.16
N PHE A 82 -14.41 -6.50 -11.90
CA PHE A 82 -15.24 -5.38 -12.35
C PHE A 82 -14.49 -4.59 -13.42
N ASP A 83 -15.06 -4.50 -14.62
CA ASP A 83 -14.47 -3.80 -15.76
C ASP A 83 -15.29 -2.53 -16.05
N THR A 84 -14.63 -1.40 -16.23
CA THR A 84 -15.30 -0.12 -16.50
C THR A 84 -14.43 0.82 -17.36
N GLN A 85 -15.08 1.90 -17.83
CA GLN A 85 -14.41 2.99 -18.56
C GLN A 85 -14.32 4.21 -17.65
N VAL A 86 -13.13 4.51 -17.16
CA VAL A 86 -12.87 5.66 -16.28
C VAL A 86 -12.46 6.85 -17.14
N THR A 87 -13.14 7.96 -16.98
CA THR A 87 -12.88 9.20 -17.73
C THR A 87 -12.39 10.34 -16.84
N HIS A 88 -12.52 10.20 -15.53
CA HIS A 88 -12.09 11.16 -14.54
C HIS A 88 -11.14 10.53 -13.52
N ASP A 89 -11.51 10.50 -12.25
CA ASP A 89 -10.64 10.13 -11.15
C ASP A 89 -10.74 8.65 -10.77
N ILE A 90 -9.72 8.15 -10.07
CA ILE A 90 -9.74 6.88 -9.35
C ILE A 90 -9.65 7.18 -7.87
N ILE A 91 -10.67 6.78 -7.13
CA ILE A 91 -10.84 7.04 -5.70
C ILE A 91 -11.02 5.71 -4.97
N ILE A 92 -10.09 5.39 -4.06
CA ILE A 92 -10.06 4.14 -3.31
C ILE A 92 -10.08 4.46 -1.82
N GLY A 93 -11.03 3.86 -1.07
CA GLY A 93 -11.08 3.92 0.38
C GLY A 93 -11.34 2.52 0.95
N LEU A 94 -10.41 1.97 1.77
CA LEU A 94 -10.47 0.58 2.22
C LEU A 94 -10.99 0.40 3.65
N ASN A 95 -10.90 1.42 4.49
CA ASN A 95 -11.43 1.57 5.86
C ASN A 95 -10.58 0.90 6.94
N HIS A 96 -10.91 -0.34 7.37
CA HIS A 96 -10.23 -1.07 8.44
C HIS A 96 -9.77 -2.42 7.92
N GLY A 97 -8.69 -2.92 8.49
CA GLY A 97 -8.09 -4.20 8.12
C GLY A 97 -6.65 -4.00 7.66
N ASN A 98 -5.91 -5.07 7.45
CA ASN A 98 -4.61 -5.00 6.83
C ASN A 98 -4.82 -5.11 5.32
N ASP A 99 -4.87 -3.97 4.67
CA ASP A 99 -5.30 -3.85 3.29
C ASP A 99 -4.12 -3.87 2.30
N PHE A 100 -4.38 -4.38 1.13
CA PHE A 100 -3.43 -4.31 0.02
C PHE A 100 -4.10 -3.73 -1.21
N VAL A 101 -3.56 -2.66 -1.74
CA VAL A 101 -3.97 -2.08 -3.02
C VAL A 101 -2.78 -1.94 -3.96
N ARG A 102 -2.90 -2.52 -5.15
CA ARG A 102 -1.98 -2.24 -6.24
C ARG A 102 -2.71 -1.53 -7.36
N VAL A 103 -2.17 -0.42 -7.80
CA VAL A 103 -2.58 0.26 -9.02
C VAL A 103 -1.47 0.07 -10.06
N GLU A 104 -1.79 -0.56 -11.17
CA GLU A 104 -0.81 -0.86 -12.21
C GLU A 104 -1.33 -0.54 -13.61
N VAL A 105 -0.41 -0.30 -14.53
CA VAL A 105 -0.71 -0.14 -15.95
C VAL A 105 -0.15 -1.33 -16.71
N VAL A 106 -0.90 -1.84 -17.68
CA VAL A 106 -0.38 -2.90 -18.55
C VAL A 106 0.81 -2.37 -19.35
N PRO A 107 1.98 -3.02 -19.29
CA PRO A 107 3.18 -2.57 -19.99
C PRO A 107 2.97 -2.33 -21.48
N GLY A 108 3.52 -1.24 -22.00
CA GLY A 108 3.42 -0.88 -23.42
C GLY A 108 2.07 -0.31 -23.87
N VAL A 109 1.14 -0.15 -22.96
CA VAL A 109 -0.21 0.35 -23.25
C VAL A 109 -0.39 1.70 -22.54
N GLY A 110 0.15 2.75 -23.05
CA GLY A 110 0.07 4.07 -22.41
C GLY A 110 -1.35 4.43 -21.96
N GLY A 111 -1.57 4.33 -20.64
CA GLY A 111 -2.80 4.76 -19.96
C GLY A 111 -2.48 5.92 -19.04
N THR A 112 -3.39 6.88 -18.93
CA THR A 112 -3.25 8.01 -18.01
C THR A 112 -4.50 8.12 -17.14
N MET A 113 -4.29 8.42 -15.86
CA MET A 113 -5.34 8.74 -14.89
C MET A 113 -5.39 10.26 -14.70
N ASN A 114 -6.55 10.80 -14.34
CA ASN A 114 -6.62 12.21 -13.94
C ASN A 114 -6.07 12.36 -12.53
N ASP A 115 -6.92 12.28 -11.50
CA ASP A 115 -6.49 12.19 -10.11
C ASP A 115 -6.45 10.73 -9.65
N LEU A 116 -5.52 10.42 -8.75
CA LEU A 116 -5.48 9.18 -8.00
C LEU A 116 -5.54 9.48 -6.50
N LYS A 117 -6.58 9.00 -5.83
CA LYS A 117 -6.78 9.19 -4.39
C LYS A 117 -6.92 7.83 -3.71
N ILE A 118 -6.04 7.54 -2.76
CA ILE A 118 -6.03 6.28 -2.00
C ILE A 118 -6.06 6.61 -0.51
N ARG A 119 -6.99 5.98 0.21
CA ARG A 119 -7.06 5.94 1.66
C ARG A 119 -7.17 4.49 2.10
N SER A 120 -6.16 3.94 2.70
CA SER A 120 -6.24 2.57 3.19
C SER A 120 -6.92 2.49 4.56
N GLY A 121 -6.52 3.29 5.52
CA GLY A 121 -7.36 3.49 6.71
C GLY A 121 -6.72 3.11 8.02
N THR A 122 -7.07 1.98 8.62
CA THR A 122 -6.44 1.49 9.86
C THR A 122 -6.08 0.03 9.75
N GLY A 123 -4.90 -0.32 10.19
CA GLY A 123 -4.27 -1.63 10.06
C GLY A 123 -2.95 -1.50 9.31
N ASP A 124 -2.20 -2.57 9.21
CA ASP A 124 -0.92 -2.55 8.51
C ASP A 124 -1.16 -2.69 7.01
N ASP A 125 -1.13 -1.58 6.29
CA ASP A 125 -1.56 -1.47 4.91
C ASP A 125 -0.40 -1.48 3.90
N THR A 126 -0.69 -1.90 2.68
CA THR A 126 0.28 -1.83 1.58
C THR A 126 -0.33 -1.18 0.35
N VAL A 127 0.31 -0.12 -0.13
CA VAL A 127 -0.04 0.58 -1.37
C VAL A 127 1.09 0.41 -2.38
N GLU A 128 0.80 -0.17 -3.55
CA GLU A 128 1.77 -0.31 -4.64
C GLU A 128 1.30 0.45 -5.89
N LEU A 129 2.14 1.33 -6.42
CA LEU A 129 1.90 2.04 -7.68
C LEU A 129 2.95 1.62 -8.71
N LEU A 130 2.54 0.88 -9.75
CA LEU A 130 3.46 0.31 -10.72
C LEU A 130 3.25 0.88 -12.13
N GLY A 131 4.24 1.62 -12.62
CA GLY A 131 4.27 2.18 -13.98
C GLY A 131 3.13 3.16 -14.30
N VAL A 132 2.45 3.68 -13.29
CA VAL A 132 1.28 4.55 -13.44
C VAL A 132 1.64 5.93 -14.00
N THR A 133 0.72 6.54 -14.76
CA THR A 133 0.82 7.95 -15.15
C THR A 133 -0.40 8.71 -14.65
N VAL A 134 -0.18 9.67 -13.75
CA VAL A 134 -1.23 10.53 -13.21
C VAL A 134 -1.01 11.95 -13.71
N GLN A 135 -2.02 12.52 -14.36
CA GLN A 135 -1.91 13.84 -15.00
C GLN A 135 -2.10 15.00 -14.03
N ASN A 136 -3.01 14.82 -13.07
CA ASN A 136 -3.31 15.81 -12.06
C ASN A 136 -2.74 15.37 -10.71
N ASP A 137 -3.52 15.43 -9.64
CA ASP A 137 -3.03 15.20 -8.30
C ASP A 137 -3.04 13.71 -7.90
N THR A 138 -2.00 13.30 -7.19
CA THR A 138 -1.94 12.01 -6.49
C THR A 138 -1.96 12.26 -4.99
N ARG A 139 -2.86 11.59 -4.27
CA ARG A 139 -2.95 11.65 -2.82
C ARG A 139 -3.04 10.23 -2.25
N ILE A 140 -2.14 9.91 -1.34
CA ILE A 140 -2.12 8.66 -0.58
C ILE A 140 -2.18 9.00 0.90
N GLU A 141 -3.15 8.41 1.62
CA GLU A 141 -3.30 8.50 3.07
C GLU A 141 -3.41 7.06 3.59
N THR A 142 -2.43 6.60 4.36
CA THR A 142 -2.46 5.21 4.87
C THR A 142 -3.09 5.12 6.25
N GLY A 143 -2.73 5.98 7.19
CA GLY A 143 -3.53 6.17 8.39
C GLY A 143 -2.92 5.61 9.67
N ASP A 144 -3.58 4.69 10.37
CA ASP A 144 -3.06 4.10 11.61
C ASP A 144 -2.56 2.68 11.33
N GLY A 145 -1.31 2.38 11.62
CA GLY A 145 -0.70 1.06 11.45
C GLY A 145 0.71 1.14 10.89
N ASP A 146 1.38 0.01 10.77
CA ASP A 146 2.72 -0.04 10.16
C ASP A 146 2.56 -0.22 8.65
N ASP A 147 2.65 0.89 7.90
CA ASP A 147 2.25 0.95 6.50
C ASP A 147 3.42 0.92 5.52
N VAL A 148 3.19 0.38 4.33
CA VAL A 148 4.17 0.36 3.24
C VAL A 148 3.60 0.98 1.97
N ILE A 149 4.27 2.00 1.46
CA ILE A 149 3.97 2.61 0.16
C ILE A 149 5.15 2.34 -0.78
N PHE A 150 4.88 1.62 -1.86
CA PHE A 150 5.88 1.25 -2.85
C PHE A 150 5.52 1.80 -4.24
N ILE A 151 6.44 2.57 -4.82
CA ILE A 151 6.25 3.21 -6.12
C ILE A 151 7.40 2.80 -7.02
N ASP A 152 7.10 2.06 -8.10
CA ASP A 152 8.14 1.54 -8.99
C ASP A 152 7.74 1.57 -10.46
N GLY A 153 8.76 1.56 -11.30
CA GLY A 153 8.63 1.34 -12.73
C GLY A 153 8.30 -0.11 -13.08
N VAL A 154 7.61 -0.29 -14.20
CA VAL A 154 7.39 -1.63 -14.76
C VAL A 154 8.42 -1.90 -15.83
N ARG A 155 9.10 -3.03 -15.73
CA ARG A 155 10.11 -3.42 -16.70
C ARG A 155 9.47 -3.82 -18.04
N GLU A 156 9.93 -3.18 -19.10
CA GLU A 156 9.56 -3.46 -20.47
C GLU A 156 10.76 -4.03 -21.28
N PRO A 157 10.55 -4.61 -22.45
CA PRO A 157 11.64 -5.13 -23.29
C PRO A 157 12.71 -4.09 -23.66
N ASN A 158 12.34 -2.81 -23.67
CA ASN A 158 13.22 -1.70 -24.09
C ASN A 158 13.58 -0.73 -22.96
N GLY A 159 13.32 -1.09 -21.69
CA GLY A 159 13.60 -0.25 -20.52
C GLY A 159 12.56 -0.38 -19.43
N TYR A 160 12.24 0.73 -18.78
CA TYR A 160 11.21 0.80 -17.75
C TYR A 160 10.09 1.75 -18.18
N GLN A 161 8.84 1.39 -17.88
CA GLN A 161 7.74 2.35 -17.83
C GLN A 161 7.76 2.97 -16.45
N HIS A 162 8.26 4.20 -16.37
CA HIS A 162 8.38 4.93 -15.12
C HIS A 162 7.02 5.45 -14.63
N PRO A 163 6.70 5.35 -13.34
CA PRO A 163 5.61 6.12 -12.76
C PRO A 163 5.84 7.61 -13.03
N ASN A 164 4.81 8.33 -13.45
CA ASN A 164 4.93 9.73 -13.84
C ASN A 164 3.79 10.55 -13.24
N PHE A 165 4.14 11.43 -12.30
CA PHE A 165 3.21 12.28 -11.57
C PHE A 165 3.37 13.72 -12.06
N THR A 166 2.38 14.20 -12.84
CA THR A 166 2.45 15.51 -13.49
C THR A 166 1.99 16.63 -12.56
N GLY A 167 0.94 16.41 -11.77
CA GLY A 167 0.42 17.34 -10.77
C GLY A 167 1.11 17.22 -9.42
N ARG A 168 0.41 17.57 -8.35
CA ARG A 168 0.90 17.40 -6.99
C ARG A 168 0.92 15.92 -6.61
N PHE A 169 2.00 15.50 -5.98
CA PHE A 169 2.11 14.21 -5.31
C PHE A 169 2.13 14.43 -3.79
N SER A 170 1.21 13.82 -3.07
CA SER A 170 1.15 13.94 -1.61
C SER A 170 0.96 12.59 -0.94
N VAL A 171 1.71 12.38 0.14
CA VAL A 171 1.60 11.23 1.05
C VAL A 171 1.39 11.75 2.46
N ASP A 172 0.48 11.11 3.18
CA ASP A 172 0.29 11.23 4.63
C ASP A 172 0.24 9.80 5.17
N ALA A 173 1.33 9.34 5.77
CA ALA A 173 1.45 7.96 6.24
C ALA A 173 0.71 7.76 7.58
N GLY A 174 0.79 8.74 8.51
CA GLY A 174 -0.09 8.75 9.67
C GLY A 174 0.57 8.33 10.98
N THR A 175 0.18 7.19 11.56
CA THR A 175 0.75 6.73 12.83
C THR A 175 1.19 5.28 12.71
N GLY A 176 2.42 4.98 13.13
CA GLY A 176 3.00 3.64 13.06
C GLY A 176 4.44 3.67 12.64
N GLN A 177 4.96 2.54 12.20
CA GLN A 177 6.27 2.49 11.57
C GLN A 177 6.07 2.38 10.06
N ASP A 178 6.18 3.51 9.38
CA ASP A 178 5.81 3.63 7.99
C ASP A 178 7.02 3.62 7.06
N LEU A 179 6.85 3.02 5.89
CA LEU A 179 7.90 2.97 4.87
C LEU A 179 7.36 3.47 3.53
N LEU A 180 8.07 4.44 2.95
CA LEU A 180 7.82 4.94 1.61
C LEU A 180 9.04 4.68 0.73
N GLU A 181 8.87 3.89 -0.32
CA GLU A 181 9.92 3.58 -1.29
C GLU A 181 9.61 4.12 -2.68
N PHE A 182 10.58 4.79 -3.27
CA PHE A 182 10.54 5.28 -4.66
C PHE A 182 11.60 4.59 -5.51
N HIS A 183 11.16 3.98 -6.61
CA HIS A 183 12.03 3.39 -7.62
C HIS A 183 11.60 3.86 -9.00
N HIS A 184 12.52 4.40 -9.78
CA HIS A 184 12.27 4.81 -11.17
C HIS A 184 11.11 5.79 -11.37
N ALA A 185 10.71 6.59 -10.37
CA ALA A 185 9.58 7.48 -10.45
C ALA A 185 9.95 8.88 -10.95
N ILE A 186 9.04 9.54 -11.67
CA ILE A 186 9.22 10.90 -12.18
C ILE A 186 8.16 11.83 -11.58
N PHE A 187 8.60 12.78 -10.76
CA PHE A 187 7.75 13.80 -10.16
C PHE A 187 7.94 15.13 -10.86
N ARG A 188 6.89 15.60 -11.57
CA ARG A 188 6.92 16.86 -12.33
C ARG A 188 6.36 18.03 -11.56
N GLY A 189 5.45 17.77 -10.64
CA GLY A 189 4.79 18.76 -9.80
C GLY A 189 5.42 18.89 -8.42
N GLU A 190 4.66 19.48 -7.52
CA GLU A 190 4.99 19.59 -6.09
C GLU A 190 4.92 18.22 -5.42
N VAL A 191 5.87 17.92 -4.55
CA VAL A 191 5.91 16.69 -3.74
C VAL A 191 5.82 17.06 -2.27
N ASN A 192 4.82 16.53 -1.57
CA ASN A 192 4.64 16.71 -0.13
C ASN A 192 4.47 15.35 0.53
N VAL A 193 5.42 14.95 1.34
CA VAL A 193 5.41 13.71 2.11
C VAL A 193 5.44 14.05 3.58
N THR A 194 4.49 13.52 4.33
CA THR A 194 4.46 13.54 5.79
C THR A 194 4.39 12.10 6.26
N MET A 195 5.40 11.65 7.00
CA MET A 195 5.44 10.27 7.52
C MET A 195 4.61 10.15 8.79
N GLY A 196 4.55 11.20 9.61
CA GLY A 196 3.64 11.24 10.75
C GLY A 196 4.29 10.88 12.06
N SER A 197 3.73 9.96 12.82
CA SER A 197 4.28 9.61 14.13
C SER A 197 4.64 8.14 14.22
N GLY A 198 5.89 7.86 14.51
CA GLY A 198 6.43 6.51 14.58
C GLY A 198 7.93 6.51 14.35
N ILE A 199 8.48 5.40 13.98
CA ILE A 199 9.85 5.30 13.46
C ILE A 199 9.71 5.03 11.98
N ASP A 200 9.88 6.05 11.18
CA ASP A 200 9.46 6.03 9.80
C ASP A 200 10.65 6.04 8.83
N GLY A 201 10.43 5.63 7.59
CA GLY A 201 11.46 5.61 6.58
C GLY A 201 11.02 6.08 5.21
N VAL A 202 11.87 6.89 4.58
CA VAL A 202 11.75 7.24 3.17
C VAL A 202 12.97 6.76 2.42
N CYS A 203 12.74 5.92 1.40
CA CYS A 203 13.77 5.35 0.57
C CYS A 203 13.61 5.79 -0.88
N ASN A 204 14.62 6.43 -1.43
CA ASN A 204 14.72 6.73 -2.86
C ASN A 204 16.04 6.14 -3.38
N THR A 205 16.02 4.89 -3.85
CA THR A 205 17.23 4.13 -4.15
C THR A 205 17.61 4.08 -5.62
N GLU A 206 16.67 4.22 -6.53
CA GLU A 206 16.93 4.02 -7.96
C GLU A 206 16.30 5.14 -8.80
N ASP A 207 17.14 5.96 -9.42
CA ASP A 207 16.86 6.89 -10.53
C ASP A 207 15.46 7.57 -10.54
N SER A 208 14.91 7.90 -9.36
CA SER A 208 13.70 8.72 -9.31
C SER A 208 14.03 10.19 -9.48
N ASP A 209 13.29 10.87 -10.35
CA ASP A 209 13.52 12.25 -10.76
C ASP A 209 12.51 13.21 -10.12
N PHE A 210 12.97 14.16 -9.32
CA PHE A 210 12.18 15.29 -8.84
C PHE A 210 12.48 16.50 -9.70
N LEU A 211 11.62 16.80 -10.70
CA LEU A 211 11.88 17.87 -11.68
C LEU A 211 11.67 19.27 -11.11
N GLN A 212 11.02 19.38 -9.95
CA GLN A 212 10.88 20.62 -9.18
C GLN A 212 11.36 20.42 -7.74
N PRO A 213 12.67 20.17 -7.52
CA PRO A 213 13.19 19.83 -6.20
C PRO A 213 12.94 20.94 -5.16
N ASP A 214 12.90 22.22 -5.58
CA ASP A 214 12.56 23.34 -4.70
C ASP A 214 11.12 23.31 -4.15
N ARG A 215 10.30 22.39 -4.64
CA ARG A 215 8.91 22.18 -4.22
C ARG A 215 8.67 20.75 -3.70
N ALA A 216 9.74 20.06 -3.36
CA ALA A 216 9.66 18.76 -2.71
C ALA A 216 9.93 18.94 -1.21
N THR A 217 9.00 18.47 -0.38
CA THR A 217 9.12 18.48 1.07
C THR A 217 8.90 17.07 1.59
N PHE A 218 9.81 16.62 2.45
CA PHE A 218 9.72 15.36 3.16
C PHE A 218 9.82 15.67 4.66
N ASP A 219 8.78 15.30 5.41
CA ASP A 219 8.66 15.52 6.84
C ASP A 219 8.53 14.16 7.53
N GLY A 220 9.52 13.79 8.35
CA GLY A 220 9.52 12.57 9.14
C GLY A 220 8.49 12.61 10.28
N GLY A 221 8.04 13.82 10.67
CA GLY A 221 7.07 13.97 11.75
C GLY A 221 7.69 14.42 13.06
N PRO A 222 6.98 14.26 14.19
CA PRO A 222 7.51 14.63 15.50
C PRO A 222 8.65 13.71 15.92
N PRO A 223 9.72 14.24 16.56
CA PRO A 223 10.88 13.45 16.95
C PRO A 223 10.51 12.32 17.92
N ASN A 224 10.90 11.10 17.59
CA ASN A 224 10.53 9.88 18.31
C ASN A 224 11.64 9.35 19.25
N GLY A 225 12.79 10.00 19.27
CA GLY A 225 13.97 9.55 20.01
C GLY A 225 14.85 8.62 19.17
N PHE A 226 15.63 7.76 19.83
CA PHE A 226 16.56 6.86 19.14
C PHE A 226 16.03 5.39 19.20
N PRO A 227 15.98 4.63 18.08
CA PRO A 227 16.23 5.12 16.72
C PRO A 227 15.13 6.07 16.26
N GLY A 228 15.45 7.03 15.41
CA GLY A 228 14.53 8.00 14.84
C GLY A 228 14.15 7.67 13.39
N ASP A 229 13.48 8.61 12.76
CA ASP A 229 13.07 8.47 11.37
C ASP A 229 14.27 8.50 10.41
N GLY A 230 14.25 7.66 9.39
CA GLY A 230 15.34 7.50 8.45
C GLY A 230 15.01 8.02 7.04
N PHE A 231 15.97 8.68 6.40
CA PHE A 231 15.84 9.12 5.02
C PHE A 231 17.05 8.66 4.18
N VAL A 232 16.77 7.88 3.14
CA VAL A 232 17.78 7.44 2.16
C VAL A 232 17.46 8.05 0.80
N ALA A 233 18.40 8.79 0.26
CA ALA A 233 18.34 9.23 -1.12
C ALA A 233 19.75 9.28 -1.71
N PRO A 234 19.94 8.94 -3.00
CA PRO A 234 21.16 9.32 -3.69
C PRO A 234 21.29 10.85 -3.61
N ILE A 235 22.53 11.35 -3.48
CA ILE A 235 22.88 12.76 -3.24
C ILE A 235 22.31 13.64 -4.39
N ILE A 236 21.01 13.85 -4.39
CA ILE A 236 20.34 14.80 -5.25
C ILE A 236 19.70 15.82 -4.32
N GLN A 237 19.91 17.08 -4.61
CA GLN A 237 19.45 18.23 -3.87
C GLN A 237 17.94 18.18 -3.64
N LEU A 238 17.49 17.50 -2.58
CA LEU A 238 16.14 17.63 -2.07
C LEU A 238 16.17 18.78 -1.05
N PRO A 239 15.54 19.91 -1.30
CA PRO A 239 15.78 21.14 -0.53
C PRO A 239 15.12 21.15 0.85
N HIS A 240 14.07 20.36 1.08
CA HIS A 240 13.28 20.42 2.31
C HIS A 240 13.06 19.03 2.92
N ILE A 241 14.12 18.49 3.56
CA ILE A 241 14.02 17.31 4.41
C ILE A 241 14.01 17.82 5.84
N ILE A 242 12.93 17.53 6.57
CA ILE A 242 12.72 18.00 7.94
C ILE A 242 12.30 16.84 8.86
N ASN A 243 12.67 16.94 10.13
CA ASN A 243 12.32 15.97 11.17
C ASN A 243 12.77 14.52 10.93
N PHE A 244 13.80 14.29 10.11
CA PHE A 244 14.48 13.00 10.03
C PHE A 244 15.72 13.03 10.90
N GLU A 245 15.88 12.05 11.79
CA GLU A 245 16.98 11.96 12.75
C GLU A 245 18.15 11.14 12.22
N GLU A 246 17.89 10.22 11.28
CA GLU A 246 18.89 9.31 10.73
C GLU A 246 18.97 9.39 9.20
N PHE A 247 20.18 9.24 8.67
CA PHE A 247 20.45 9.16 7.24
C PHE A 247 21.26 7.90 6.98
N PRO A 248 20.60 6.71 6.99
CA PRO A 248 21.29 5.45 6.76
C PRO A 248 21.79 5.33 5.31
N ASP A 249 22.78 4.46 5.09
CA ASP A 249 23.40 4.26 3.78
C ASP A 249 22.51 3.42 2.83
N ASP A 250 21.54 2.71 3.37
CA ASP A 250 20.63 1.84 2.60
C ASP A 250 19.23 1.78 3.24
N CYS A 251 18.28 1.16 2.54
CA CYS A 251 16.89 1.04 2.95
C CYS A 251 16.58 -0.18 3.84
N SER A 252 17.57 -0.88 4.32
CA SER A 252 17.38 -2.10 5.13
C SER A 252 16.89 -1.82 6.56
N PHE A 253 16.96 -0.59 7.01
CA PHE A 253 16.69 -0.20 8.40
C PHE A 253 15.24 -0.42 8.86
N LEU A 254 14.26 -0.45 7.95
CA LEU A 254 12.86 -0.78 8.23
C LEU A 254 12.36 -2.01 7.47
N GLY A 255 13.27 -2.85 6.94
CA GLY A 255 12.89 -4.04 6.17
C GLY A 255 12.52 -3.75 4.72
N GLY A 256 13.00 -2.63 4.18
CA GLY A 256 12.86 -2.26 2.77
C GLY A 256 13.30 -3.36 1.82
N ARG A 257 12.72 -3.38 0.64
CA ARG A 257 13.06 -4.37 -0.41
C ARG A 257 14.32 -3.92 -1.14
N ASP A 258 15.36 -4.75 -1.14
CA ASP A 258 16.59 -4.59 -1.96
C ASP A 258 16.36 -4.95 -3.43
#